data_3e209754a8f56a290eec76089e4d81e9
#
_entry.id   3e209754a8f56a290eec76089e4d81e9
#
_cell.length_a   1.000
_cell.length_b   1.000
_cell.length_c   1.000
_cell.angle_alpha   90.00
_cell.angle_beta   90.00
_cell.angle_gamma   90.00
#
_symmetry.space_group_name_H-M   'P 1'
#
loop_
_entity.id
_entity.type
_entity.pdbx_description
1 polymer ?
#
loop_
_entity_poly.entity_id
_entity_poly.type
_entity_poly.pdbx_seq_one_letter_code
_entity_poly.pdbx_strand_id
1 'polypeptide(L)'
;MKFRVLVLATAGLSALLCACSSAPGRPTAGDTPIVPSEITDFNVLYGQNCAGCHGSDGKGGAAIALADPVYLAIADDTVLRHATADGISGTSMPAFAQSAGGMLTDKQIDVIVQGIRQRWAQSDILRDANPPSYSSSEPGDPSRGSLAYAQFCSSCHGAGGRGGQKAGSIVDGSFLALLNDQELRTIVIVGRPDLGAPDWRGNVPGKPMSPQDVSDVVAWLASQRAKFPGQPYSTAGKSTGEVR
;
A
#
# COMPACT_ATOMS: atom_id res chain seq x y z
N MET A 1 0.53 -46.16 -65.70
CA MET A 1 0.96 -44.78 -65.38
C MET A 1 0.08 -44.06 -64.36
N LYS A 2 -1.22 -44.20 -64.36
CA LYS A 2 -2.15 -43.51 -63.43
C LYS A 2 -1.97 -43.84 -61.94
N PHE A 3 -1.59 -45.08 -61.58
CA PHE A 3 -1.43 -45.53 -60.19
C PHE A 3 -0.16 -44.97 -59.51
N ARG A 4 0.94 -44.77 -60.26
CA ARG A 4 2.18 -44.15 -59.74
C ARG A 4 2.05 -42.67 -59.45
N VAL A 5 1.25 -41.97 -60.22
CA VAL A 5 1.01 -40.53 -60.00
C VAL A 5 0.16 -40.30 -58.75
N LEU A 6 -0.81 -41.17 -58.47
CA LEU A 6 -1.66 -41.07 -57.29
C LEU A 6 -0.89 -41.31 -55.99
N VAL A 7 0.00 -42.32 -55.98
CA VAL A 7 0.85 -42.62 -54.81
C VAL A 7 1.85 -41.48 -54.50
N LEU A 8 2.40 -40.84 -55.55
CA LEU A 8 3.30 -39.70 -55.35
C LEU A 8 2.57 -38.45 -54.90
N ALA A 9 1.34 -38.24 -55.31
CA ALA A 9 0.51 -37.10 -54.86
C ALA A 9 0.08 -37.24 -53.40
N THR A 10 -0.26 -38.46 -52.94
CA THR A 10 -0.62 -38.70 -51.53
C THR A 10 0.59 -38.65 -50.60
N ALA A 11 1.76 -39.12 -51.03
CA ALA A 11 3.01 -39.00 -50.25
C ALA A 11 3.45 -37.51 -50.11
N GLY A 12 3.33 -36.71 -51.18
CA GLY A 12 3.61 -35.28 -51.13
C GLY A 12 2.67 -34.50 -50.18
N LEU A 13 1.38 -34.83 -50.18
CA LEU A 13 0.40 -34.17 -49.32
C LEU A 13 0.64 -34.53 -47.83
N SER A 14 0.99 -35.79 -47.53
CA SER A 14 1.33 -36.19 -46.17
C SER A 14 2.61 -35.53 -45.63
N ALA A 15 3.61 -35.30 -46.48
CA ALA A 15 4.85 -34.62 -46.12
C ALA A 15 4.61 -33.11 -45.82
N LEU A 16 3.68 -32.44 -46.53
CA LEU A 16 3.31 -31.07 -46.28
C LEU A 16 2.57 -30.91 -44.93
N LEU A 17 1.76 -31.90 -44.54
CA LEU A 17 1.05 -31.84 -43.24
C LEU A 17 1.99 -32.03 -42.04
N CYS A 18 3.08 -32.79 -42.19
CA CYS A 18 4.07 -32.96 -41.13
C CYS A 18 5.06 -31.78 -41.00
N ALA A 19 5.24 -30.95 -42.03
CA ALA A 19 6.12 -29.78 -41.98
C ALA A 19 5.67 -28.69 -41.01
N CYS A 20 4.37 -28.61 -40.75
CA CYS A 20 3.83 -27.61 -39.82
C CYS A 20 4.20 -27.87 -38.32
N SER A 21 4.59 -29.11 -37.98
CA SER A 21 4.97 -29.47 -36.60
C SER A 21 6.39 -29.01 -36.24
N SER A 22 7.24 -28.73 -37.25
CA SER A 22 8.66 -28.37 -37.09
C SER A 22 8.95 -26.96 -37.63
N ALA A 23 7.92 -26.11 -37.81
CA ALA A 23 8.12 -24.78 -38.34
C ALA A 23 8.98 -23.92 -37.37
N PRO A 24 10.01 -23.20 -37.88
CA PRO A 24 10.78 -22.24 -37.05
C PRO A 24 9.85 -21.22 -36.43
N GLY A 25 10.01 -20.95 -35.12
CA GLY A 25 9.18 -20.00 -34.38
C GLY A 25 7.85 -20.57 -33.85
N ARG A 26 7.60 -21.90 -33.99
CA ARG A 26 6.47 -22.52 -33.31
C ARG A 26 6.70 -22.48 -31.81
N PRO A 27 5.74 -21.94 -30.99
CA PRO A 27 5.85 -22.00 -29.54
C PRO A 27 5.98 -23.42 -29.02
N THR A 28 6.90 -23.65 -28.13
CA THR A 28 7.01 -24.88 -27.35
C THR A 28 6.09 -24.84 -26.14
N ALA A 29 5.91 -25.94 -25.43
CA ALA A 29 5.16 -25.95 -24.18
C ALA A 29 5.73 -24.96 -23.12
N GLY A 30 7.05 -24.72 -23.20
CA GLY A 30 7.72 -23.71 -22.33
C GLY A 30 7.47 -22.25 -22.73
N ASP A 31 7.02 -22.02 -23.96
CA ASP A 31 6.72 -20.68 -24.48
C ASP A 31 5.23 -20.31 -24.27
N THR A 32 4.45 -21.21 -23.70
CA THR A 32 3.02 -20.93 -23.42
C THR A 32 2.94 -19.88 -22.30
N PRO A 33 2.34 -18.71 -22.55
CA PRO A 33 2.16 -17.70 -21.50
C PRO A 33 1.38 -18.29 -20.33
N ILE A 34 1.89 -18.08 -19.11
CA ILE A 34 1.13 -18.44 -17.89
C ILE A 34 -0.09 -17.53 -17.84
N VAL A 35 -1.27 -18.11 -17.67
CA VAL A 35 -2.50 -17.34 -17.49
C VAL A 35 -2.35 -16.48 -16.23
N PRO A 36 -2.58 -15.15 -16.28
CA PRO A 36 -2.36 -14.27 -15.15
C PRO A 36 -3.01 -14.73 -13.83
N SER A 37 -4.20 -15.33 -13.91
CA SER A 37 -4.92 -15.86 -12.74
C SER A 37 -4.28 -17.11 -12.11
N GLU A 38 -3.34 -17.76 -12.80
CA GLU A 38 -2.62 -18.94 -12.31
C GLU A 38 -1.28 -18.59 -11.64
N ILE A 39 -0.84 -17.35 -11.74
CA ILE A 39 0.37 -16.87 -11.07
C ILE A 39 0.13 -16.90 -9.56
N THR A 40 0.94 -17.70 -8.84
CA THR A 40 0.90 -17.81 -7.38
C THR A 40 2.26 -17.59 -6.72
N ASP A 41 3.21 -17.01 -7.46
CA ASP A 41 4.48 -16.56 -6.90
C ASP A 41 4.30 -15.22 -6.20
N PHE A 42 4.63 -15.17 -4.91
CA PHE A 42 4.50 -13.95 -4.10
C PHE A 42 5.31 -12.78 -4.67
N ASN A 43 6.54 -13.01 -5.13
CA ASN A 43 7.40 -11.94 -5.62
C ASN A 43 6.82 -11.29 -6.87
N VAL A 44 6.26 -12.12 -7.76
CA VAL A 44 5.60 -11.66 -8.98
C VAL A 44 4.35 -10.85 -8.61
N LEU A 45 3.48 -11.41 -7.77
CA LEU A 45 2.22 -10.75 -7.37
C LEU A 45 2.48 -9.45 -6.62
N TYR A 46 3.36 -9.48 -5.62
CA TYR A 46 3.73 -8.30 -4.84
C TYR A 46 4.43 -7.23 -5.69
N GLY A 47 5.40 -7.66 -6.51
CA GLY A 47 6.16 -6.77 -7.37
C GLY A 47 5.29 -6.01 -8.37
N GLN A 48 4.30 -6.69 -8.95
CA GLN A 48 3.41 -6.11 -9.97
C GLN A 48 2.30 -5.24 -9.39
N ASN A 49 1.81 -5.54 -8.17
CA ASN A 49 0.59 -4.91 -7.65
C ASN A 49 0.83 -4.01 -6.42
N CYS A 50 1.86 -4.27 -5.61
CA CYS A 50 2.03 -3.64 -4.31
C CYS A 50 3.29 -2.77 -4.21
N ALA A 51 4.40 -3.20 -4.82
CA ALA A 51 5.72 -2.62 -4.65
C ALA A 51 5.81 -1.14 -5.08
N GLY A 52 5.00 -0.71 -6.05
CA GLY A 52 4.98 0.68 -6.52
C GLY A 52 4.63 1.69 -5.42
N CYS A 53 3.75 1.33 -4.51
CA CYS A 53 3.33 2.18 -3.40
C CYS A 53 4.01 1.82 -2.08
N HIS A 54 4.22 0.52 -1.80
CA HIS A 54 4.73 0.03 -0.53
C HIS A 54 6.25 -0.25 -0.52
N GLY A 55 6.92 -0.08 -1.67
CA GLY A 55 8.35 -0.40 -1.84
C GLY A 55 8.59 -1.87 -2.17
N SER A 56 9.71 -2.17 -2.85
CA SER A 56 10.05 -3.53 -3.32
C SER A 56 10.20 -4.54 -2.17
N ASP A 57 10.71 -4.08 -1.03
CA ASP A 57 10.92 -4.87 0.18
C ASP A 57 9.89 -4.56 1.27
N GLY A 58 8.72 -4.05 0.90
CA GLY A 58 7.65 -3.68 1.81
C GLY A 58 7.91 -2.40 2.61
N LYS A 59 8.89 -1.58 2.24
CA LYS A 59 9.28 -0.35 2.94
C LYS A 59 9.86 0.69 1.99
N GLY A 60 9.95 1.95 2.47
CA GLY A 60 10.54 3.05 1.68
C GLY A 60 9.64 3.57 0.57
N GLY A 61 8.41 3.10 0.44
CA GLY A 61 7.40 3.62 -0.50
C GLY A 61 6.60 4.79 0.07
N ALA A 62 5.72 5.35 -0.76
CA ALA A 62 4.83 6.43 -0.35
C ALA A 62 3.77 5.98 0.68
N ALA A 63 3.28 4.74 0.56
CA ALA A 63 2.31 4.13 1.47
C ALA A 63 2.99 3.56 2.73
N ILE A 64 2.17 3.09 3.68
CA ILE A 64 2.66 2.44 4.90
C ILE A 64 3.60 1.28 4.59
N ALA A 65 4.63 1.10 5.42
CA ALA A 65 5.56 -0.02 5.28
C ALA A 65 4.88 -1.34 5.65
N LEU A 66 4.60 -2.19 4.67
CA LEU A 66 4.03 -3.53 4.90
C LEU A 66 5.02 -4.47 5.59
N ALA A 67 6.31 -4.17 5.52
CA ALA A 67 7.36 -4.90 6.24
C ALA A 67 7.57 -4.39 7.68
N ASP A 68 6.75 -3.45 8.15
CA ASP A 68 6.85 -3.00 9.53
C ASP A 68 6.26 -4.05 10.49
N PRO A 69 7.06 -4.57 11.43
CA PRO A 69 6.61 -5.63 12.32
C PRO A 69 5.56 -5.17 13.33
N VAL A 70 5.52 -3.88 13.69
CA VAL A 70 4.48 -3.32 14.58
C VAL A 70 3.15 -3.28 13.83
N TYR A 71 3.16 -2.84 12.56
CA TYR A 71 1.97 -2.89 11.71
C TYR A 71 1.41 -4.30 11.63
N LEU A 72 2.27 -5.27 11.31
CA LEU A 72 1.87 -6.68 11.19
C LEU A 72 1.43 -7.30 12.52
N ALA A 73 1.85 -6.76 13.65
CA ALA A 73 1.41 -7.25 14.96
C ALA A 73 0.04 -6.71 15.38
N ILE A 74 -0.37 -5.51 14.90
CA ILE A 74 -1.67 -4.92 15.24
C ILE A 74 -2.76 -5.16 14.18
N ALA A 75 -2.38 -5.35 12.92
CA ALA A 75 -3.29 -5.67 11.82
C ALA A 75 -3.29 -7.19 11.59
N ASP A 76 -4.40 -7.87 11.82
CA ASP A 76 -4.53 -9.31 11.56
C ASP A 76 -4.67 -9.65 10.07
N ASP A 77 -4.74 -10.93 9.73
CA ASP A 77 -4.86 -11.39 8.35
C ASP A 77 -6.18 -10.95 7.70
N THR A 78 -7.24 -10.80 8.50
CA THR A 78 -8.54 -10.33 8.01
C THR A 78 -8.43 -8.88 7.56
N VAL A 79 -7.75 -8.04 8.34
CA VAL A 79 -7.47 -6.64 7.98
C VAL A 79 -6.64 -6.56 6.70
N LEU A 80 -5.54 -7.31 6.62
CA LEU A 80 -4.68 -7.32 5.43
C LEU A 80 -5.43 -7.80 4.18
N ARG A 81 -6.23 -8.88 4.34
CA ARG A 81 -7.03 -9.43 3.25
C ARG A 81 -8.07 -8.43 2.77
N HIS A 82 -8.84 -7.83 3.70
CA HIS A 82 -9.86 -6.84 3.37
C HIS A 82 -9.25 -5.61 2.67
N ALA A 83 -8.19 -5.04 3.23
CA ALA A 83 -7.49 -3.91 2.61
C ALA A 83 -6.97 -4.24 1.20
N THR A 84 -6.50 -5.47 0.97
CA THR A 84 -6.03 -5.89 -0.36
C THR A 84 -7.20 -6.17 -1.31
N ALA A 85 -8.23 -6.87 -0.86
CA ALA A 85 -9.35 -7.27 -1.71
C ALA A 85 -10.20 -6.07 -2.12
N ASP A 86 -10.65 -5.30 -1.14
CA ASP A 86 -11.69 -4.28 -1.30
C ASP A 86 -11.12 -2.86 -1.39
N GLY A 87 -9.79 -2.72 -1.17
CA GLY A 87 -9.16 -1.42 -1.06
C GLY A 87 -9.53 -0.72 0.24
N ILE A 88 -9.12 0.53 0.37
CA ILE A 88 -9.42 1.36 1.53
C ILE A 88 -10.12 2.63 1.07
N SER A 89 -11.40 2.74 1.38
CA SER A 89 -12.23 3.88 0.97
C SER A 89 -11.68 5.20 1.51
N GLY A 90 -11.66 6.23 0.68
CA GLY A 90 -11.13 7.55 1.03
C GLY A 90 -9.60 7.63 1.04
N THR A 91 -8.93 6.69 0.39
CA THR A 91 -7.47 6.65 0.28
C THR A 91 -7.01 6.30 -1.14
N SER A 92 -5.71 6.24 -1.36
CA SER A 92 -5.12 5.82 -2.63
C SER A 92 -5.00 4.30 -2.80
N MET A 93 -5.37 3.49 -1.79
CA MET A 93 -5.31 2.03 -1.87
C MET A 93 -6.51 1.49 -2.66
N PRO A 94 -6.32 1.00 -3.91
CA PRO A 94 -7.41 0.50 -4.73
C PRO A 94 -7.81 -0.93 -4.33
N ALA A 95 -8.99 -1.36 -4.76
CA ALA A 95 -9.41 -2.75 -4.67
C ALA A 95 -8.67 -3.60 -5.69
N PHE A 96 -8.18 -4.78 -5.27
CA PHE A 96 -7.50 -5.72 -6.16
C PHE A 96 -8.32 -6.97 -6.47
N ALA A 97 -9.35 -7.31 -5.69
CA ALA A 97 -10.17 -8.48 -5.93
C ALA A 97 -11.03 -8.33 -7.20
N GLN A 98 -11.18 -9.41 -7.97
CA GLN A 98 -12.07 -9.45 -9.13
C GLN A 98 -13.52 -9.11 -8.77
N SER A 99 -13.96 -9.51 -7.59
CA SER A 99 -15.30 -9.20 -7.05
C SER A 99 -15.50 -7.70 -6.79
N ALA A 100 -14.43 -6.95 -6.57
CA ALA A 100 -14.44 -5.51 -6.33
C ALA A 100 -13.95 -4.69 -7.54
N GLY A 101 -13.84 -5.32 -8.73
CA GLY A 101 -13.40 -4.67 -9.97
C GLY A 101 -11.89 -4.67 -10.20
N GLY A 102 -11.12 -5.31 -9.35
CA GLY A 102 -9.68 -5.52 -9.51
C GLY A 102 -9.34 -6.70 -10.43
N MET A 103 -8.07 -7.10 -10.44
CA MET A 103 -7.57 -8.15 -11.33
C MET A 103 -7.18 -9.44 -10.64
N LEU A 104 -7.08 -9.46 -9.31
CA LEU A 104 -6.59 -10.59 -8.55
C LEU A 104 -7.71 -11.55 -8.16
N THR A 105 -7.45 -12.84 -8.28
CA THR A 105 -8.30 -13.88 -7.70
C THR A 105 -8.16 -13.92 -6.18
N ASP A 106 -9.14 -14.48 -5.48
CA ASP A 106 -9.07 -14.71 -4.02
C ASP A 106 -7.81 -15.48 -3.61
N LYS A 107 -7.44 -16.51 -4.39
CA LYS A 107 -6.22 -17.28 -4.17
C LYS A 107 -4.96 -16.42 -4.24
N GLN A 108 -4.89 -15.48 -5.18
CA GLN A 108 -3.75 -14.58 -5.31
C GLN A 108 -3.67 -13.58 -4.15
N ILE A 109 -4.81 -13.10 -3.68
CA ILE A 109 -4.89 -12.27 -2.48
C ILE A 109 -4.39 -13.03 -1.25
N ASP A 110 -4.81 -14.29 -1.09
CA ASP A 110 -4.32 -15.15 0.00
C ASP A 110 -2.80 -15.37 -0.07
N VAL A 111 -2.26 -15.58 -1.26
CA VAL A 111 -0.80 -15.68 -1.46
C VAL A 111 -0.08 -14.39 -1.04
N ILE A 112 -0.64 -13.23 -1.38
CA ILE A 112 -0.06 -11.93 -0.99
C ILE A 112 -0.07 -11.78 0.54
N VAL A 113 -1.21 -12.01 1.19
CA VAL A 113 -1.34 -11.88 2.65
C VAL A 113 -0.41 -12.83 3.39
N GLN A 114 -0.40 -14.10 2.99
CA GLN A 114 0.50 -15.10 3.58
C GLN A 114 1.97 -14.78 3.34
N GLY A 115 2.32 -14.33 2.14
CA GLY A 115 3.68 -13.94 1.79
C GLY A 115 4.18 -12.73 2.60
N ILE A 116 3.33 -11.73 2.84
CA ILE A 116 3.61 -10.60 3.73
C ILE A 116 3.92 -11.11 5.14
N ARG A 117 3.07 -11.98 5.70
CA ARG A 117 3.26 -12.55 7.03
C ARG A 117 4.54 -13.35 7.14
N GLN A 118 4.75 -14.29 6.23
CA GLN A 118 5.91 -15.18 6.25
C GLN A 118 7.24 -14.44 6.15
N ARG A 119 7.26 -13.34 5.41
CA ARG A 119 8.51 -12.59 5.18
C ARG A 119 8.83 -11.58 6.26
N TRP A 120 7.82 -10.90 6.80
CA TRP A 120 8.06 -9.68 7.55
C TRP A 120 7.47 -9.67 8.94
N ALA A 121 6.54 -10.56 9.29
CA ALA A 121 6.00 -10.60 10.64
C ALA A 121 7.05 -11.09 11.66
N GLN A 122 7.02 -10.47 12.85
CA GLN A 122 7.86 -10.82 13.99
C GLN A 122 6.97 -11.07 15.20
N SER A 123 6.97 -12.30 15.71
CA SER A 123 6.05 -12.72 16.79
C SER A 123 6.24 -11.98 18.10
N ASP A 124 7.46 -11.50 18.37
CA ASP A 124 7.84 -11.00 19.70
C ASP A 124 7.98 -9.48 19.79
N ILE A 125 7.68 -8.76 18.70
CA ILE A 125 7.91 -7.30 18.63
C ILE A 125 7.13 -6.49 19.68
N LEU A 126 6.02 -7.03 20.17
CA LEU A 126 5.14 -6.42 21.17
C LEU A 126 5.10 -7.16 22.50
N ARG A 127 6.04 -8.12 22.76
CA ARG A 127 5.99 -9.01 23.92
C ARG A 127 5.75 -8.29 25.26
N ASP A 128 6.41 -7.15 25.46
CA ASP A 128 6.37 -6.38 26.71
C ASP A 128 5.64 -5.03 26.54
N ALA A 129 4.87 -4.87 25.47
CA ALA A 129 4.15 -3.64 25.17
C ALA A 129 2.65 -3.92 24.98
N ASN A 130 1.83 -2.98 25.45
CA ASN A 130 0.39 -2.98 25.21
C ASN A 130 0.08 -1.93 24.13
N PRO A 131 0.08 -2.29 22.83
CA PRO A 131 -0.13 -1.34 21.75
C PRO A 131 -1.56 -0.82 21.77
N PRO A 132 -1.78 0.42 21.29
CA PRO A 132 -3.11 0.85 20.90
C PRO A 132 -3.68 -0.11 19.86
N SER A 133 -4.95 -0.51 20.02
CA SER A 133 -5.62 -1.41 19.06
C SER A 133 -5.67 -0.82 17.65
N TYR A 134 -5.67 -1.68 16.62
CA TYR A 134 -5.80 -1.27 15.23
C TYR A 134 -7.01 -0.35 15.03
N SER A 135 -8.19 -0.75 15.46
CA SER A 135 -9.39 0.07 15.43
C SER A 135 -9.59 0.82 16.76
N SER A 136 -10.11 2.05 16.68
CA SER A 136 -10.47 2.80 17.90
C SER A 136 -11.80 2.33 18.46
N SER A 137 -11.86 2.13 19.78
CA SER A 137 -13.12 1.93 20.51
C SER A 137 -13.71 3.25 21.02
N GLU A 138 -12.88 4.28 21.16
CA GLU A 138 -13.27 5.55 21.78
C GLU A 138 -13.05 6.70 20.78
N PRO A 139 -14.00 7.67 20.74
CA PRO A 139 -13.86 8.85 19.93
C PRO A 139 -12.70 9.73 20.41
N GLY A 140 -11.98 10.36 19.48
CA GLY A 140 -10.97 11.37 19.79
C GLY A 140 -11.58 12.75 19.97
N ASP A 141 -10.87 13.62 20.72
CA ASP A 141 -11.19 15.02 20.89
C ASP A 141 -10.10 15.91 20.25
N PRO A 142 -10.44 16.77 19.27
CA PRO A 142 -9.44 17.60 18.58
C PRO A 142 -8.70 18.57 19.49
N SER A 143 -9.31 19.04 20.57
CA SER A 143 -8.69 20.01 21.50
C SER A 143 -7.61 19.31 22.32
N ARG A 144 -7.90 18.13 22.87
CA ARG A 144 -6.88 17.29 23.53
C ARG A 144 -5.84 16.83 22.52
N GLY A 145 -6.24 16.49 21.29
CA GLY A 145 -5.37 16.12 20.20
C GLY A 145 -4.32 17.16 19.86
N SER A 146 -4.68 18.46 19.90
CA SER A 146 -3.74 19.55 19.76
C SER A 146 -2.64 19.53 20.83
N LEU A 147 -2.99 19.22 22.07
CA LEU A 147 -2.05 19.12 23.19
C LEU A 147 -1.16 17.87 23.05
N ALA A 148 -1.76 16.73 22.73
CA ALA A 148 -1.04 15.50 22.47
C ALA A 148 -0.07 15.66 21.27
N TYR A 149 -0.51 16.29 20.19
CA TYR A 149 0.35 16.65 19.06
C TYR A 149 1.56 17.48 19.51
N ALA A 150 1.33 18.54 20.27
CA ALA A 150 2.40 19.41 20.77
C ALA A 150 3.43 18.62 21.58
N GLN A 151 2.99 17.63 22.36
CA GLN A 151 3.86 16.79 23.18
C GLN A 151 4.63 15.73 22.38
N PHE A 152 3.96 15.01 21.49
CA PHE A 152 4.53 13.82 20.87
C PHE A 152 5.09 14.04 19.45
N CYS A 153 4.62 15.05 18.72
CA CYS A 153 4.86 15.16 17.27
C CYS A 153 5.61 16.45 16.87
N SER A 154 5.41 17.53 17.64
CA SER A 154 5.87 18.88 17.25
C SER A 154 7.39 19.01 17.13
N SER A 155 8.16 18.21 17.87
CA SER A 155 9.63 18.23 17.83
C SER A 155 10.21 17.86 16.46
N CYS A 156 9.46 17.11 15.64
CA CYS A 156 9.83 16.73 14.29
C CYS A 156 9.01 17.50 13.24
N HIS A 157 7.68 17.54 13.41
CA HIS A 157 6.76 18.12 12.43
C HIS A 157 6.47 19.61 12.61
N GLY A 158 7.14 20.24 13.55
CA GLY A 158 7.01 21.70 13.80
C GLY A 158 5.72 22.09 14.50
N ALA A 159 5.60 23.37 14.85
CA ALA A 159 4.41 23.91 15.49
C ALA A 159 3.19 23.78 14.58
N GLY A 160 2.10 23.22 15.12
CA GLY A 160 0.86 23.02 14.37
C GLY A 160 0.95 22.10 13.15
N GLY A 161 1.94 21.23 13.07
CA GLY A 161 2.05 20.22 12.02
C GLY A 161 2.47 20.72 10.64
N ARG A 162 2.95 21.94 10.52
CA ARG A 162 3.28 22.60 9.25
C ARG A 162 4.63 22.24 8.67
N GLY A 163 5.34 21.34 9.32
CA GLY A 163 6.70 20.94 8.98
C GLY A 163 7.74 21.62 9.88
N GLY A 164 8.89 20.97 9.98
CA GLY A 164 10.05 21.41 10.73
C GLY A 164 11.34 21.04 10.00
N GLN A 165 12.47 21.15 10.67
CA GLN A 165 13.75 20.78 10.08
C GLN A 165 13.93 19.27 9.90
N LYS A 166 13.22 18.46 10.70
CA LYS A 166 13.36 16.99 10.72
C LYS A 166 12.33 16.27 9.85
N ALA A 167 11.13 16.82 9.73
CA ALA A 167 10.04 16.17 9.00
C ALA A 167 9.14 17.21 8.34
N GLY A 168 8.47 16.80 7.26
CA GLY A 168 7.55 17.64 6.51
C GLY A 168 6.22 17.90 7.24
N SER A 169 5.37 18.70 6.59
CA SER A 169 4.01 18.99 7.05
C SER A 169 3.16 17.72 7.07
N ILE A 170 2.41 17.53 8.15
CA ILE A 170 1.38 16.48 8.28
C ILE A 170 -0.04 17.04 8.30
N VAL A 171 -0.18 18.35 8.11
CA VAL A 171 -1.47 19.04 7.96
C VAL A 171 -1.65 19.62 6.55
N ASP A 172 -0.79 19.22 5.62
CA ASP A 172 -0.96 19.55 4.21
C ASP A 172 -2.28 18.99 3.68
N GLY A 173 -3.04 19.83 2.97
CA GLY A 173 -4.37 19.45 2.48
C GLY A 173 -4.36 18.29 1.50
N SER A 174 -3.31 18.18 0.66
CA SER A 174 -3.16 17.08 -0.29
C SER A 174 -2.81 15.79 0.43
N PHE A 175 -1.92 15.85 1.43
CA PHE A 175 -1.58 14.70 2.25
C PHE A 175 -2.82 14.15 3.00
N LEU A 176 -3.54 15.02 3.72
CA LEU A 176 -4.71 14.62 4.49
C LEU A 176 -5.89 14.15 3.62
N ALA A 177 -5.94 14.56 2.35
CA ALA A 177 -6.95 14.09 1.40
C ALA A 177 -6.74 12.63 0.94
N LEU A 178 -5.53 12.10 1.10
CA LEU A 178 -5.16 10.73 0.70
C LEU A 178 -5.34 9.72 1.82
N LEU A 179 -5.68 10.16 3.04
CA LEU A 179 -5.73 9.33 4.24
C LEU A 179 -7.09 9.45 4.92
N ASN A 180 -7.71 8.34 5.25
CA ASN A 180 -8.86 8.31 6.14
C ASN A 180 -8.42 8.25 7.62
N ASP A 181 -9.36 8.27 8.57
CA ASP A 181 -9.03 8.30 10.01
C ASP A 181 -8.36 7.00 10.47
N GLN A 182 -8.72 5.86 9.88
CA GLN A 182 -8.10 4.58 10.19
C GLN A 182 -6.63 4.54 9.75
N GLU A 183 -6.32 5.10 8.58
CA GLU A 183 -4.93 5.18 8.13
C GLU A 183 -4.10 6.17 8.95
N LEU A 184 -4.67 7.33 9.28
CA LEU A 184 -4.03 8.26 10.21
C LEU A 184 -3.72 7.57 11.53
N ARG A 185 -4.68 6.81 12.08
CA ARG A 185 -4.49 6.02 13.32
C ARG A 185 -3.35 5.03 13.16
N THR A 186 -3.36 4.27 12.07
CA THR A 186 -2.33 3.27 11.80
C THR A 186 -0.95 3.91 11.75
N ILE A 187 -0.79 5.02 11.01
CA ILE A 187 0.48 5.74 10.91
C ILE A 187 0.93 6.31 12.26
N VAL A 188 0.01 6.83 13.07
CA VAL A 188 0.35 7.35 14.41
C VAL A 188 0.83 6.24 15.33
N ILE A 189 0.24 5.04 15.28
CA ILE A 189 0.66 3.89 16.09
C ILE A 189 1.99 3.33 15.59
N VAL A 190 2.10 3.06 14.32
CA VAL A 190 3.22 2.32 13.71
C VAL A 190 4.43 3.22 13.47
N GLY A 191 4.20 4.51 13.22
CA GLY A 191 5.23 5.41 12.74
C GLY A 191 5.61 5.12 11.29
N ARG A 192 6.77 5.60 10.93
CA ARG A 192 7.48 5.31 9.68
C ARG A 192 8.97 5.13 10.01
N PRO A 193 9.33 4.03 10.74
CA PRO A 193 10.72 3.79 11.13
C PRO A 193 11.66 3.70 9.93
N ASP A 194 11.15 3.26 8.80
CA ASP A 194 11.83 3.24 7.50
C ASP A 194 12.22 4.66 7.00
N LEU A 195 11.56 5.70 7.49
CA LEU A 195 11.82 7.12 7.20
C LEU A 195 12.31 7.89 8.43
N GLY A 196 12.57 7.22 9.55
CA GLY A 196 13.08 7.82 10.78
C GLY A 196 12.00 8.32 11.76
N ALA A 197 10.70 8.10 11.50
CA ALA A 197 9.63 8.39 12.44
C ALA A 197 9.35 7.18 13.34
N PRO A 198 9.51 7.28 14.67
CA PRO A 198 9.31 6.15 15.57
C PRO A 198 7.84 5.75 15.67
N ASP A 199 7.58 4.56 16.20
CA ASP A 199 6.25 4.14 16.60
C ASP A 199 5.75 4.88 17.87
N TRP A 200 4.53 4.58 18.33
CA TRP A 200 3.87 5.23 19.48
C TRP A 200 4.71 5.22 20.76
N ARG A 201 5.73 4.34 20.88
CA ARG A 201 6.60 4.21 22.06
C ARG A 201 7.75 5.23 22.05
N GLY A 202 8.21 5.63 20.87
CA GLY A 202 9.47 6.34 20.69
C GLY A 202 9.36 7.86 20.52
N ASN A 203 8.16 8.42 20.43
CA ASN A 203 7.95 9.86 20.20
C ASN A 203 8.48 10.72 21.36
N VAL A 204 8.31 10.26 22.59
CA VAL A 204 8.87 10.87 23.81
C VAL A 204 9.54 9.77 24.63
N PRO A 205 10.83 9.87 24.95
CA PRO A 205 11.54 8.84 25.71
C PRO A 205 10.83 8.52 27.05
N GLY A 206 10.57 7.24 27.29
CA GLY A 206 9.93 6.74 28.50
C GLY A 206 8.43 7.08 28.65
N LYS A 207 7.81 7.71 27.63
CA LYS A 207 6.39 8.04 27.65
C LYS A 207 5.72 7.61 26.34
N PRO A 208 5.29 6.36 26.21
CA PRO A 208 4.50 5.92 25.07
C PRO A 208 3.15 6.65 25.02
N MET A 209 2.61 6.83 23.80
CA MET A 209 1.27 7.36 23.62
C MET A 209 0.23 6.35 24.12
N SER A 210 -0.74 6.82 24.89
CA SER A 210 -1.90 6.02 25.26
C SER A 210 -2.85 5.81 24.08
N PRO A 211 -3.75 4.81 24.12
CA PRO A 211 -4.80 4.66 23.10
C PRO A 211 -5.64 5.92 22.90
N GLN A 212 -5.87 6.69 23.98
CA GLN A 212 -6.63 7.95 23.91
C GLN A 212 -5.80 9.06 23.25
N ASP A 213 -4.49 9.19 23.53
CA ASP A 213 -3.63 10.16 22.86
C ASP A 213 -3.63 9.92 21.35
N VAL A 214 -3.59 8.66 20.91
CA VAL A 214 -3.68 8.31 19.49
C VAL A 214 -5.01 8.75 18.90
N SER A 215 -6.15 8.43 19.56
CA SER A 215 -7.47 8.82 19.07
C SER A 215 -7.63 10.33 19.00
N ASP A 216 -7.14 11.05 19.99
CA ASP A 216 -7.21 12.52 20.08
C ASP A 216 -6.34 13.19 18.99
N VAL A 217 -5.10 12.71 18.76
CA VAL A 217 -4.24 13.20 17.67
C VAL A 217 -4.87 12.95 16.31
N VAL A 218 -5.47 11.78 16.08
CA VAL A 218 -6.18 11.48 14.83
C VAL A 218 -7.35 12.45 14.62
N ALA A 219 -8.15 12.71 15.66
CA ALA A 219 -9.25 13.65 15.58
C ALA A 219 -8.76 15.08 15.29
N TRP A 220 -7.64 15.49 15.87
CA TRP A 220 -7.02 16.78 15.57
C TRP A 220 -6.53 16.85 14.13
N LEU A 221 -5.83 15.85 13.63
CA LEU A 221 -5.39 15.77 12.23
C LEU A 221 -6.59 15.79 11.26
N ALA A 222 -7.62 15.01 11.55
CA ALA A 222 -8.85 14.98 10.76
C ALA A 222 -9.52 16.37 10.70
N SER A 223 -9.49 17.14 11.80
CA SER A 223 -10.01 18.51 11.84
C SER A 223 -9.25 19.52 10.96
N GLN A 224 -8.01 19.18 10.55
CA GLN A 224 -7.21 20.01 9.65
C GLN A 224 -7.51 19.75 8.17
N ARG A 225 -8.35 18.76 7.84
CA ARG A 225 -8.70 18.45 6.44
C ARG A 225 -9.39 19.65 5.78
N ALA A 226 -8.92 20.02 4.60
CA ALA A 226 -9.59 21.02 3.78
C ALA A 226 -10.90 20.43 3.22
N LYS A 227 -11.98 21.22 3.27
CA LYS A 227 -13.27 20.80 2.69
C LYS A 227 -13.14 20.50 1.19
N PHE A 228 -12.26 21.21 0.50
CA PHE A 228 -11.97 21.02 -0.92
C PHE A 228 -10.44 21.04 -1.10
N PRO A 229 -9.78 19.87 -1.00
CA PRO A 229 -8.33 19.77 -1.21
C PRO A 229 -7.96 20.30 -2.59
N GLY A 230 -6.88 21.10 -2.66
CA GLY A 230 -6.40 21.69 -3.92
C GLY A 230 -7.21 22.88 -4.45
N GLN A 231 -8.22 23.37 -3.72
CA GLN A 231 -9.00 24.55 -4.10
C GLN A 231 -9.19 25.51 -2.89
N PRO A 232 -9.20 26.82 -3.13
CA PRO A 232 -8.56 27.50 -4.26
C PRO A 232 -7.04 27.50 -4.08
N TYR A 233 -6.30 27.45 -5.16
CA TYR A 233 -4.88 27.84 -5.09
C TYR A 233 -4.83 29.24 -4.53
N SER A 234 -4.07 29.43 -3.46
CA SER A 234 -3.88 30.74 -2.86
C SER A 234 -3.40 31.71 -3.94
N THR A 235 -4.20 32.70 -4.27
CA THR A 235 -3.81 33.81 -5.14
C THR A 235 -2.96 34.86 -4.42
N ALA A 236 -2.60 34.60 -3.16
CA ALA A 236 -1.67 35.42 -2.41
C ALA A 236 -0.27 35.26 -3.01
N GLY A 237 0.05 36.09 -3.99
CA GLY A 237 1.37 36.14 -4.63
C GLY A 237 1.40 36.46 -6.12
N LYS A 238 0.28 36.70 -6.78
CA LYS A 238 0.34 37.41 -8.06
C LYS A 238 0.60 38.90 -7.77
N SER A 239 1.89 39.25 -7.58
CA SER A 239 2.31 40.61 -7.79
C SER A 239 1.96 40.94 -9.26
N THR A 240 1.11 41.92 -9.45
CA THR A 240 0.92 42.60 -10.73
C THR A 240 2.27 43.20 -11.12
N GLY A 241 3.14 42.41 -11.71
CA GLY A 241 4.30 42.89 -12.46
C GLY A 241 3.76 43.49 -13.75
N GLU A 242 3.54 44.77 -13.70
CA GLU A 242 3.32 45.63 -14.88
C GLU A 242 4.55 45.47 -15.77
N VAL A 243 4.39 44.79 -16.89
CA VAL A 243 5.41 44.79 -17.97
C VAL A 243 5.29 46.11 -18.66
N ARG A 244 6.32 46.96 -18.49
CA ARG A 244 6.62 48.07 -19.38
C ARG A 244 7.44 47.62 -20.56
#